data_741196a3e79c79f1c7de8f997a50d08b
#
_entry.id   741196a3e79c79f1c7de8f997a50d08b
#
_cell.length_a   1.000
_cell.length_b   1.000
_cell.length_c   1.000
_cell.angle_alpha   90.00
_cell.angle_beta   90.00
_cell.angle_gamma   90.00
#
_symmetry.space_group_name_H-M   'P 1'
#
loop_
_entity.id
_entity.type
_entity.pdbx_description
1 polymer ?
#
loop_
_entity_poly.entity_id
_entity_poly.type
_entity_poly.pdbx_seq_one_letter_code
_entity_poly.pdbx_strand_id
1 'polypeptide(L)'
;QTHEAPNQPAADTKRPPRAPRQNRFFSARENRTVRVLADDIIPRDARSGSATDAGVPAFLDHNLASSVTSPEMRTQWRGGLRWIDTESRRRIGVAYAAATAAQRHQILDDIAYPDRVRPEFRQGSAFFLRFRDMVAAGFFSSAVGVKDLQYQGNAAMPTWPGCPEPALRKLGVSYDLMNKAETQ
;
A
#
# COMPACT_ATOMS: atom_id res chain seq x y z
N GLN A 1 40.18 -18.68 -36.61
CA GLN A 1 39.63 -17.31 -36.81
C GLN A 1 38.58 -17.06 -35.74
N THR A 2 38.96 -16.33 -34.71
CA THR A 2 38.09 -15.90 -33.61
C THR A 2 37.33 -14.65 -34.04
N HIS A 3 36.00 -14.74 -34.12
CA HIS A 3 35.11 -13.60 -34.33
C HIS A 3 34.89 -12.89 -33.00
N GLU A 4 35.58 -11.79 -32.81
CA GLU A 4 35.35 -10.83 -31.72
C GLU A 4 34.15 -9.93 -32.13
N ALA A 5 33.07 -10.00 -31.36
CA ALA A 5 31.92 -9.13 -31.54
C ALA A 5 32.24 -7.73 -30.99
N PRO A 6 31.89 -6.63 -31.69
CA PRO A 6 32.17 -5.29 -31.20
C PRO A 6 31.30 -4.94 -29.99
N ASN A 7 31.98 -4.58 -28.91
CA ASN A 7 31.41 -4.02 -27.68
C ASN A 7 30.81 -2.64 -27.99
N GLN A 8 29.47 -2.55 -28.12
CA GLN A 8 28.78 -1.28 -28.20
C GLN A 8 28.63 -0.70 -26.80
N PRO A 9 29.08 0.55 -26.52
CA PRO A 9 28.81 1.19 -25.25
C PRO A 9 27.33 1.46 -25.12
N ALA A 10 26.73 1.00 -24.01
CA ALA A 10 25.35 1.29 -23.64
C ALA A 10 25.15 2.81 -23.59
N ALA A 11 24.32 3.33 -24.50
CA ALA A 11 23.91 4.70 -24.49
C ALA A 11 23.12 4.96 -23.20
N ASP A 12 23.71 5.75 -22.31
CA ASP A 12 23.08 6.31 -21.11
C ASP A 12 21.97 7.29 -21.55
N THR A 13 20.80 6.73 -21.89
CA THR A 13 19.63 7.53 -22.21
C THR A 13 19.10 8.10 -20.90
N LYS A 14 19.60 9.27 -20.50
CA LYS A 14 18.97 10.16 -19.52
C LYS A 14 17.51 10.33 -19.91
N ARG A 15 16.64 9.53 -19.28
CA ARG A 15 15.20 9.66 -19.45
C ARG A 15 14.80 11.06 -19.01
N PRO A 16 14.18 11.88 -19.88
CA PRO A 16 13.81 13.24 -19.51
C PRO A 16 12.94 13.22 -18.25
N PRO A 17 13.05 14.23 -17.37
CA PRO A 17 12.22 14.31 -16.17
C PRO A 17 10.76 14.23 -16.58
N ARG A 18 10.06 13.23 -16.02
CA ARG A 18 8.66 13.00 -16.32
C ARG A 18 7.86 14.20 -15.84
N ALA A 19 7.15 14.88 -16.76
CA ALA A 19 6.26 15.98 -16.43
C ALA A 19 5.35 15.61 -15.25
N PRO A 20 5.03 16.54 -14.32
CA PRO A 20 4.17 16.25 -13.19
C PRO A 20 2.86 15.65 -13.71
N ARG A 21 2.56 14.41 -13.28
CA ARG A 21 1.34 13.73 -13.69
C ARG A 21 0.17 14.53 -13.14
N GLN A 22 -0.65 15.10 -14.02
CA GLN A 22 -1.92 15.67 -13.63
C GLN A 22 -2.78 14.55 -13.01
N ASN A 23 -3.45 14.86 -11.91
CA ASN A 23 -4.39 13.94 -11.30
C ASN A 23 -5.45 13.57 -12.33
N ARG A 24 -5.66 12.28 -12.55
CA ARG A 24 -6.60 11.78 -13.58
C ARG A 24 -7.98 11.51 -13.01
N PHE A 25 -8.02 11.06 -11.77
CA PHE A 25 -9.26 10.70 -11.08
C PHE A 25 -9.59 11.65 -9.94
N PHE A 26 -8.64 11.90 -9.03
CA PHE A 26 -8.88 12.75 -7.87
C PHE A 26 -8.82 14.23 -8.22
N SER A 27 -9.77 15.00 -7.71
CA SER A 27 -9.66 16.45 -7.63
C SER A 27 -8.50 16.85 -6.69
N ALA A 28 -8.04 18.09 -6.77
CA ALA A 28 -6.97 18.60 -5.90
C ALA A 28 -7.32 18.48 -4.40
N ARG A 29 -8.62 18.62 -4.05
CA ARG A 29 -9.11 18.45 -2.69
C ARG A 29 -9.08 16.98 -2.25
N GLU A 30 -9.62 16.08 -3.07
CA GLU A 30 -9.59 14.64 -2.79
C GLU A 30 -8.15 14.12 -2.68
N ASN A 31 -7.26 14.58 -3.55
CA ASN A 31 -5.85 14.20 -3.51
C ASN A 31 -5.17 14.61 -2.18
N ARG A 32 -5.51 15.79 -1.62
CA ARG A 32 -4.98 16.15 -0.28
C ARG A 32 -5.44 15.17 0.79
N THR A 33 -6.72 14.79 0.79
CA THR A 33 -7.26 13.80 1.73
C THR A 33 -6.61 12.43 1.52
N VAL A 34 -6.45 11.99 0.27
CA VAL A 34 -5.79 10.73 -0.09
C VAL A 34 -4.35 10.68 0.44
N ARG A 35 -3.56 11.75 0.25
CA ARG A 35 -2.17 11.81 0.73
C ARG A 35 -2.08 11.66 2.24
N VAL A 36 -2.89 12.44 2.96
CA VAL A 36 -2.88 12.43 4.44
C VAL A 36 -3.37 11.08 4.97
N LEU A 37 -4.46 10.55 4.41
CA LEU A 37 -5.01 9.26 4.83
C LEU A 37 -4.05 8.09 4.51
N ALA A 38 -3.34 8.15 3.38
CA ALA A 38 -2.34 7.15 3.04
C ALA A 38 -1.15 7.17 4.01
N ASP A 39 -0.69 8.35 4.40
CA ASP A 39 0.39 8.52 5.38
C ASP A 39 -0.05 8.20 6.82
N ASP A 40 -1.34 8.32 7.16
CA ASP A 40 -1.89 7.83 8.43
C ASP A 40 -1.89 6.28 8.51
N ILE A 41 -1.93 5.59 7.35
CA ILE A 41 -1.87 4.12 7.26
C ILE A 41 -0.43 3.61 7.25
N ILE A 42 0.43 4.21 6.42
CA ILE A 42 1.86 3.88 6.34
C ILE A 42 2.65 5.19 6.51
N PRO A 43 2.91 5.57 7.76
CA PRO A 43 3.70 6.75 8.06
C PRO A 43 5.19 6.52 7.75
N ARG A 44 5.93 7.61 7.60
CA ARG A 44 7.39 7.54 7.57
C ARG A 44 7.91 7.05 8.92
N ASP A 45 8.86 6.16 8.91
CA ASP A 45 9.59 5.69 10.08
C ASP A 45 11.12 5.70 9.87
N ALA A 46 11.86 5.07 10.78
CA ALA A 46 13.32 4.98 10.70
C ALA A 46 13.81 4.05 9.58
N ARG A 47 12.96 3.16 9.06
CA ARG A 47 13.31 2.15 8.05
C ARG A 47 12.92 2.58 6.64
N SER A 48 11.77 3.22 6.49
CA SER A 48 11.20 3.55 5.19
C SER A 48 10.53 4.92 5.12
N GLY A 49 10.31 5.41 3.91
CA GLY A 49 9.48 6.55 3.64
C GLY A 49 7.99 6.24 3.84
N SER A 50 7.15 7.29 3.87
CA SER A 50 5.69 7.15 3.97
C SER A 50 5.07 6.60 2.68
N ALA A 51 3.75 6.29 2.72
CA ALA A 51 2.97 5.95 1.54
C ALA A 51 3.07 7.05 0.45
N THR A 52 3.08 8.31 0.85
CA THR A 52 3.25 9.44 -0.08
C THR A 52 4.64 9.44 -0.72
N ASP A 53 5.70 9.16 0.02
CA ASP A 53 7.06 9.05 -0.50
C ASP A 53 7.21 7.89 -1.49
N ALA A 54 6.51 6.80 -1.24
CA ALA A 54 6.44 5.64 -2.12
C ALA A 54 5.62 5.88 -3.41
N GLY A 55 4.96 7.03 -3.54
CA GLY A 55 4.14 7.38 -4.71
C GLY A 55 2.75 6.78 -4.72
N VAL A 56 2.26 6.26 -3.59
CA VAL A 56 0.95 5.61 -3.45
C VAL A 56 -0.20 6.50 -3.94
N PRO A 57 -0.28 7.81 -3.65
CA PRO A 57 -1.37 8.65 -4.17
C PRO A 57 -1.45 8.67 -5.70
N ALA A 58 -0.30 8.67 -6.39
CA ALA A 58 -0.27 8.60 -7.85
C ALA A 58 -0.64 7.20 -8.38
N PHE A 59 -0.28 6.15 -7.66
CA PHE A 59 -0.70 4.78 -7.96
C PHE A 59 -2.23 4.64 -7.86
N LEU A 60 -2.84 5.13 -6.79
CA LEU A 60 -4.29 5.11 -6.59
C LEU A 60 -5.02 5.90 -7.69
N ASP A 61 -4.55 7.11 -7.98
CA ASP A 61 -5.12 7.99 -9.01
C ASP A 61 -5.09 7.31 -10.39
N HIS A 62 -3.96 6.69 -10.74
CA HIS A 62 -3.80 5.96 -11.98
C HIS A 62 -4.75 4.75 -12.08
N ASN A 63 -4.82 3.92 -11.04
CA ASN A 63 -5.68 2.74 -11.03
C ASN A 63 -7.15 3.12 -11.16
N LEU A 64 -7.61 4.11 -10.40
CA LEU A 64 -9.00 4.55 -10.43
C LEU A 64 -9.38 5.29 -11.72
N ALA A 65 -8.42 5.89 -12.43
CA ALA A 65 -8.63 6.47 -13.75
C ALA A 65 -8.67 5.41 -14.86
N SER A 66 -8.18 4.20 -14.61
CA SER A 66 -8.09 3.12 -15.60
C SER A 66 -9.46 2.68 -16.09
N SER A 67 -9.56 2.33 -17.38
CA SER A 67 -10.78 1.82 -17.98
C SER A 67 -11.28 0.49 -17.41
N VAL A 68 -10.39 -0.27 -16.76
CA VAL A 68 -10.76 -1.54 -16.08
C VAL A 68 -11.43 -1.32 -14.73
N THR A 69 -11.37 -0.12 -14.16
CA THR A 69 -12.05 0.21 -12.91
C THR A 69 -13.51 0.56 -13.20
N SER A 70 -14.43 -0.17 -12.56
CA SER A 70 -15.85 0.01 -12.81
C SER A 70 -16.37 1.39 -12.33
N PRO A 71 -17.45 1.93 -12.92
CA PRO A 71 -18.09 3.15 -12.46
C PRO A 71 -18.54 3.10 -11.00
N GLU A 72 -19.01 1.94 -10.53
CA GLU A 72 -19.46 1.69 -9.16
C GLU A 72 -18.28 1.83 -8.19
N MET A 73 -17.12 1.25 -8.52
CA MET A 73 -15.90 1.38 -7.73
C MET A 73 -15.50 2.84 -7.61
N ARG A 74 -15.48 3.59 -8.71
CA ARG A 74 -15.17 5.02 -8.70
C ARG A 74 -16.13 5.82 -7.82
N THR A 75 -17.43 5.51 -7.89
CA THR A 75 -18.46 6.13 -7.06
C THR A 75 -18.24 5.84 -5.58
N GLN A 76 -17.92 4.58 -5.23
CA GLN A 76 -17.62 4.17 -3.86
C GLN A 76 -16.39 4.90 -3.30
N TRP A 77 -15.34 5.09 -4.10
CA TRP A 77 -14.14 5.83 -3.69
C TRP A 77 -14.43 7.30 -3.42
N ARG A 78 -15.16 7.97 -4.32
CA ARG A 78 -15.58 9.38 -4.10
C ARG A 78 -16.52 9.51 -2.90
N GLY A 79 -17.45 8.57 -2.75
CA GLY A 79 -18.34 8.49 -1.60
C GLY A 79 -17.59 8.34 -0.28
N GLY A 80 -16.60 7.47 -0.23
CA GLY A 80 -15.76 7.25 0.95
C GLY A 80 -14.90 8.46 1.32
N LEU A 81 -14.25 9.10 0.34
CA LEU A 81 -13.50 10.34 0.58
C LEU A 81 -14.41 11.48 1.05
N ARG A 82 -15.61 11.57 0.50
CA ARG A 82 -16.59 12.53 0.97
C ARG A 82 -17.06 12.23 2.39
N TRP A 83 -17.30 10.96 2.70
CA TRP A 83 -17.73 10.52 4.02
C TRP A 83 -16.72 10.93 5.10
N ILE A 84 -15.43 10.60 4.91
CA ILE A 84 -14.39 10.90 5.90
C ILE A 84 -14.21 12.42 6.10
N ASP A 85 -14.30 13.20 5.02
CA ASP A 85 -14.25 14.66 5.07
C ASP A 85 -15.49 15.25 5.79
N THR A 86 -16.68 14.66 5.59
CA THR A 86 -17.92 15.09 6.25
C THR A 86 -17.87 14.75 7.73
N GLU A 87 -17.42 13.56 8.08
CA GLU A 87 -17.30 13.12 9.46
C GLU A 87 -16.27 13.95 10.24
N SER A 88 -15.13 14.28 9.59
CA SER A 88 -14.16 15.19 10.18
C SER A 88 -14.74 16.58 10.46
N ARG A 89 -15.48 17.15 9.51
CA ARG A 89 -16.14 18.44 9.74
C ARG A 89 -17.20 18.39 10.83
N ARG A 90 -17.96 17.30 10.88
CA ARG A 90 -18.99 17.12 11.90
C ARG A 90 -18.41 17.08 13.33
N ARG A 91 -17.28 16.39 13.52
CA ARG A 91 -16.64 16.21 14.84
C ARG A 91 -15.71 17.34 15.22
N ILE A 92 -14.96 17.86 14.26
CA ILE A 92 -13.75 18.65 14.49
C ILE A 92 -13.92 20.08 13.90
N GLY A 93 -14.88 20.29 12.98
CA GLY A 93 -15.10 21.57 12.31
C GLY A 93 -14.23 21.80 11.08
N VAL A 94 -13.25 20.94 10.77
CA VAL A 94 -12.35 21.08 9.62
C VAL A 94 -12.37 19.85 8.72
N ALA A 95 -11.86 20.01 7.49
CA ALA A 95 -11.67 18.88 6.57
C ALA A 95 -10.63 17.90 7.12
N TYR A 96 -10.74 16.63 6.77
CA TYR A 96 -9.85 15.57 7.27
C TYR A 96 -8.36 15.93 7.10
N ALA A 97 -7.96 16.40 5.91
CA ALA A 97 -6.58 16.78 5.64
C ALA A 97 -6.08 18.01 6.43
N ALA A 98 -6.98 18.78 7.07
CA ALA A 98 -6.63 19.92 7.90
C ALA A 98 -6.67 19.61 9.42
N ALA A 99 -7.19 18.43 9.79
CA ALA A 99 -7.21 17.97 11.18
C ALA A 99 -5.81 17.56 11.65
N THR A 100 -5.57 17.62 12.96
CA THR A 100 -4.34 17.10 13.57
C THR A 100 -4.29 15.58 13.49
N ALA A 101 -3.10 14.97 13.56
CA ALA A 101 -2.95 13.52 13.54
C ALA A 101 -3.79 12.83 14.63
N ALA A 102 -3.77 13.34 15.86
CA ALA A 102 -4.57 12.79 16.96
C ALA A 102 -6.08 12.82 16.66
N GLN A 103 -6.57 13.91 16.07
CA GLN A 103 -7.98 14.03 15.67
C GLN A 103 -8.35 13.06 14.54
N ARG A 104 -7.47 12.87 13.57
CA ARG A 104 -7.67 11.91 12.48
C ARG A 104 -7.70 10.48 13.00
N HIS A 105 -6.76 10.11 13.89
CA HIS A 105 -6.71 8.79 14.49
C HIS A 105 -8.00 8.45 15.24
N GLN A 106 -8.62 9.38 15.97
CA GLN A 106 -9.92 9.17 16.61
C GLN A 106 -11.04 8.79 15.61
N ILE A 107 -11.01 9.34 14.38
CA ILE A 107 -11.96 8.94 13.34
C ILE A 107 -11.62 7.55 12.81
N LEU A 108 -10.32 7.27 12.60
CA LEU A 108 -9.87 5.98 12.07
C LEU A 108 -10.12 4.84 13.07
N ASP A 109 -9.95 5.06 14.36
CA ASP A 109 -10.20 4.05 15.40
C ASP A 109 -11.66 3.55 15.39
N ASP A 110 -12.61 4.42 15.04
CA ASP A 110 -14.04 4.06 14.92
C ASP A 110 -14.35 3.19 13.68
N ILE A 111 -13.49 3.19 12.66
CA ILE A 111 -13.76 2.52 11.37
C ILE A 111 -12.75 1.45 10.98
N ALA A 112 -11.61 1.38 11.67
CA ALA A 112 -10.52 0.47 11.30
C ALA A 112 -10.81 -1.00 11.60
N TYR A 113 -11.71 -1.29 12.54
CA TYR A 113 -11.98 -2.65 13.04
C TYR A 113 -13.41 -3.08 12.71
N PRO A 114 -13.64 -3.87 11.64
CA PRO A 114 -14.98 -4.25 11.16
C PRO A 114 -15.87 -4.88 12.23
N ASP A 115 -15.27 -5.70 13.11
CA ASP A 115 -16.00 -6.43 14.14
C ASP A 115 -16.50 -5.54 15.29
N ARG A 116 -15.99 -4.31 15.38
CA ARG A 116 -16.34 -3.35 16.44
C ARG A 116 -17.02 -2.10 15.91
N VAL A 117 -17.18 -2.00 14.58
CA VAL A 117 -17.73 -0.80 13.95
C VAL A 117 -19.20 -0.62 14.30
N ARG A 118 -19.56 0.59 14.72
CA ARG A 118 -20.95 0.96 14.96
C ARG A 118 -21.73 1.01 13.64
N PRO A 119 -23.05 0.70 13.66
CA PRO A 119 -23.88 0.63 12.44
C PRO A 119 -23.77 1.88 11.55
N GLU A 120 -23.75 3.06 12.16
CA GLU A 120 -23.67 4.35 11.46
C GLU A 120 -22.33 4.59 10.74
N PHE A 121 -21.27 3.85 11.10
CA PHE A 121 -19.93 3.97 10.49
C PHE A 121 -19.57 2.86 9.52
N ARG A 122 -20.49 1.91 9.26
CA ARG A 122 -20.22 0.77 8.35
C ARG A 122 -19.76 1.21 6.96
N GLN A 123 -20.29 2.28 6.41
CA GLN A 123 -19.85 2.81 5.11
C GLN A 123 -18.43 3.35 5.16
N GLY A 124 -18.08 4.08 6.22
CA GLY A 124 -16.72 4.56 6.46
C GLY A 124 -15.72 3.41 6.62
N SER A 125 -16.09 2.37 7.39
CA SER A 125 -15.27 1.17 7.57
C SER A 125 -15.06 0.42 6.25
N ALA A 126 -16.12 0.17 5.49
CA ALA A 126 -16.00 -0.50 4.19
C ALA A 126 -15.11 0.26 3.20
N PHE A 127 -15.16 1.59 3.21
CA PHE A 127 -14.25 2.42 2.43
C PHE A 127 -12.82 2.32 2.96
N PHE A 128 -12.61 2.48 4.29
CA PHE A 128 -11.28 2.46 4.91
C PHE A 128 -10.55 1.15 4.64
N LEU A 129 -11.21 0.00 4.76
CA LEU A 129 -10.60 -1.30 4.48
C LEU A 129 -10.08 -1.39 3.04
N ARG A 130 -10.90 -1.01 2.05
CA ARG A 130 -10.47 -0.98 0.64
C ARG A 130 -9.34 0.00 0.40
N PHE A 131 -9.42 1.17 1.03
CA PHE A 131 -8.37 2.19 0.92
C PHE A 131 -7.06 1.66 1.49
N ARG A 132 -7.09 1.08 2.68
CA ARG A 132 -5.92 0.46 3.34
C ARG A 132 -5.29 -0.63 2.47
N ASP A 133 -6.10 -1.53 1.93
CA ASP A 133 -5.61 -2.64 1.11
C ASP A 133 -4.95 -2.13 -0.19
N MET A 134 -5.52 -1.10 -0.81
CA MET A 134 -4.92 -0.48 -2.00
C MET A 134 -3.66 0.34 -1.66
N VAL A 135 -3.59 0.99 -0.48
CA VAL A 135 -2.38 1.66 0.01
C VAL A 135 -1.28 0.64 0.24
N ALA A 136 -1.57 -0.48 0.89
CA ALA A 136 -0.61 -1.57 1.10
C ALA A 136 -0.12 -2.15 -0.25
N ALA A 137 -1.03 -2.43 -1.19
CA ALA A 137 -0.67 -2.89 -2.52
C ALA A 137 0.25 -1.90 -3.25
N GLY A 138 -0.06 -0.59 -3.22
CA GLY A 138 0.76 0.44 -3.85
C GLY A 138 2.11 0.62 -3.17
N PHE A 139 2.17 0.55 -1.85
CA PHE A 139 3.40 0.70 -1.09
C PHE A 139 4.35 -0.48 -1.33
N PHE A 140 3.90 -1.71 -1.08
CA PHE A 140 4.75 -2.90 -1.17
C PHE A 140 5.10 -3.32 -2.60
N SER A 141 4.45 -2.75 -3.61
CA SER A 141 4.88 -2.85 -5.02
C SER A 141 5.79 -1.71 -5.48
N SER A 142 6.07 -0.73 -4.63
CA SER A 142 7.01 0.36 -4.91
C SER A 142 8.46 -0.03 -4.58
N ALA A 143 9.42 0.72 -5.12
CA ALA A 143 10.84 0.53 -4.77
C ALA A 143 11.11 0.76 -3.26
N VAL A 144 10.35 1.65 -2.61
CA VAL A 144 10.44 1.92 -1.17
C VAL A 144 9.96 0.71 -0.38
N GLY A 145 8.78 0.18 -0.69
CA GLY A 145 8.20 -0.96 0.02
C GLY A 145 8.95 -2.28 -0.24
N VAL A 146 9.42 -2.51 -1.46
CA VAL A 146 10.27 -3.67 -1.78
C VAL A 146 11.56 -3.66 -0.94
N LYS A 147 12.18 -2.48 -0.78
CA LYS A 147 13.36 -2.31 0.06
C LYS A 147 13.03 -2.52 1.55
N ASP A 148 11.91 -2.00 2.01
CA ASP A 148 11.45 -2.14 3.40
C ASP A 148 11.18 -3.61 3.76
N LEU A 149 10.54 -4.37 2.86
CA LEU A 149 10.35 -5.81 3.00
C LEU A 149 11.65 -6.62 2.94
N GLN A 150 12.77 -6.02 2.54
CA GLN A 150 14.02 -6.72 2.26
C GLN A 150 13.81 -7.87 1.25
N TYR A 151 12.93 -7.65 0.25
CA TYR A 151 12.59 -8.67 -0.73
C TYR A 151 13.78 -9.04 -1.59
N GLN A 152 14.18 -10.32 -1.52
CA GLN A 152 15.37 -10.84 -2.21
C GLN A 152 15.09 -11.29 -3.66
N GLY A 153 13.83 -11.25 -4.08
CA GLY A 153 13.42 -11.81 -5.37
C GLY A 153 13.32 -13.34 -5.35
N ASN A 154 13.04 -13.92 -6.49
CA ASN A 154 13.03 -15.36 -6.67
C ASN A 154 14.40 -15.80 -7.12
N ALA A 155 15.18 -16.43 -6.23
CA ALA A 155 16.42 -17.10 -6.58
C ALA A 155 16.11 -18.56 -6.91
N ALA A 156 16.61 -19.06 -8.07
CA ALA A 156 16.51 -20.47 -8.38
C ALA A 156 17.37 -21.26 -7.39
N MET A 157 16.72 -22.13 -6.62
CA MET A 157 17.41 -23.03 -5.70
C MET A 157 17.24 -24.47 -6.19
N PRO A 158 18.33 -25.14 -6.62
CA PRO A 158 18.25 -26.51 -7.12
C PRO A 158 17.78 -27.50 -6.05
N THR A 159 18.09 -27.18 -4.79
CA THR A 159 17.72 -28.02 -3.64
C THR A 159 17.23 -27.10 -2.52
N TRP A 160 16.07 -27.40 -1.96
CA TRP A 160 15.56 -26.70 -0.77
C TRP A 160 16.32 -27.14 0.48
N PRO A 161 17.09 -26.26 1.17
CA PRO A 161 17.87 -26.63 2.35
C PRO A 161 17.04 -26.77 3.62
N GLY A 162 15.73 -26.52 3.55
CA GLY A 162 14.85 -26.45 4.72
C GLY A 162 14.73 -25.03 5.30
N CYS A 163 13.86 -24.90 6.28
CA CYS A 163 13.73 -23.67 7.05
C CYS A 163 14.93 -23.50 8.00
N PRO A 164 15.42 -22.29 8.25
CA PRO A 164 16.46 -22.04 9.23
C PRO A 164 16.07 -22.56 10.63
N GLU A 165 17.01 -23.21 11.30
CA GLU A 165 16.80 -23.80 12.63
C GLU A 165 16.23 -22.82 13.68
N PRO A 166 16.63 -21.52 13.72
CA PRO A 166 16.03 -20.56 14.63
C PRO A 166 14.53 -20.33 14.37
N ALA A 167 14.09 -20.40 13.11
CA ALA A 167 12.68 -20.26 12.75
C ALA A 167 11.87 -21.49 13.21
N LEU A 168 12.39 -22.70 12.99
CA LEU A 168 11.78 -23.94 13.44
C LEU A 168 11.60 -23.96 14.97
N ARG A 169 12.65 -23.58 15.71
CA ARG A 169 12.58 -23.50 17.18
C ARG A 169 11.55 -22.48 17.66
N LYS A 170 11.48 -21.32 17.02
CA LYS A 170 10.50 -20.28 17.36
C LYS A 170 9.06 -20.75 17.17
N LEU A 171 8.82 -21.57 16.16
CA LEU A 171 7.51 -22.13 15.82
C LEU A 171 7.20 -23.43 16.61
N GLY A 172 8.18 -24.01 17.29
CA GLY A 172 8.03 -25.27 18.01
C GLY A 172 7.80 -26.48 17.09
N VAL A 173 8.31 -26.42 15.84
CA VAL A 173 8.17 -27.50 14.83
C VAL A 173 9.53 -28.04 14.43
N SER A 174 9.53 -29.31 13.96
CA SER A 174 10.72 -29.93 13.35
C SER A 174 10.30 -30.78 12.15
N TYR A 175 11.21 -31.02 11.22
CA TYR A 175 10.95 -31.91 10.08
C TYR A 175 10.66 -33.35 10.50
N ASP A 176 11.22 -33.82 11.62
CA ASP A 176 10.94 -35.16 12.14
C ASP A 176 9.49 -35.34 12.59
N LEU A 177 8.86 -34.27 13.13
CA LEU A 177 7.45 -34.29 13.50
C LEU A 177 6.54 -34.31 12.28
N MET A 178 6.90 -33.60 11.21
CA MET A 178 6.15 -33.56 9.97
C MET A 178 6.17 -34.92 9.25
N ASN A 179 7.33 -35.55 9.16
CA ASN A 179 7.51 -36.86 8.50
C ASN A 179 6.78 -37.98 9.23
N LYS A 180 6.60 -37.87 10.56
CA LYS A 180 5.83 -38.84 11.35
C LYS A 180 4.31 -38.77 11.14
N ALA A 181 3.81 -37.58 10.78
CA ALA A 181 2.37 -37.37 10.52
C ALA A 181 1.92 -37.96 9.16
N GLU A 182 2.85 -38.09 8.19
CA GLU A 182 2.57 -38.68 6.87
C GLU A 182 2.61 -40.21 6.86
N THR A 183 3.04 -40.86 7.95
CA THR A 183 3.22 -42.32 8.02
C THR A 183 2.13 -43.01 8.85
N GLN A 184 1.09 -42.31 9.29
CA GLN A 184 -0.11 -42.81 9.97
C GLN A 184 -1.34 -42.62 9.08
#